data_443ab39c9493796a9ab33c5e1dd54cd4
#
_entry.id   443ab39c9493796a9ab33c5e1dd54cd4
#
_cell.length_a   1.000
_cell.length_b   1.000
_cell.length_c   1.000
_cell.angle_alpha   90.00
_cell.angle_beta   90.00
_cell.angle_gamma   90.00
#
_symmetry.space_group_name_H-M   'P 1'
#
loop_
_entity.id
_entity.type
_entity.pdbx_description
1 polymer ?
#
loop_
_entity_poly.entity_id
_entity_poly.type
_entity_poly.pdbx_seq_one_letter_code
_entity_poly.pdbx_strand_id
1 'polypeptide(L)' 'MKYTLKELRARKDKTQKEVAADLGISYQTYCAWEKDISNVAVSKVYALAKYFGVTIDEIEFTRRAF' A
#
# COMPACT_ATOMS: atom_id res chain seq x y z
N MET A 1 4.38 10.52 -11.36
CA MET A 1 4.62 10.78 -9.93
C MET A 1 4.36 9.51 -9.13
N LYS A 2 5.19 9.23 -8.16
CA LYS A 2 5.04 8.03 -7.35
C LYS A 2 4.61 8.34 -5.93
N TYR A 3 3.83 7.45 -5.35
CA TYR A 3 3.28 7.61 -4.01
C TYR A 3 3.62 6.40 -3.14
N THR A 4 3.90 6.66 -1.86
CA THR A 4 3.98 5.57 -0.89
C THR A 4 2.57 5.11 -0.52
N LEU A 5 2.45 3.92 0.04
CA LEU A 5 1.15 3.43 0.50
C LEU A 5 0.55 4.36 1.56
N LYS A 6 1.40 4.89 2.44
CA LYS A 6 0.95 5.82 3.47
C LYS A 6 0.33 7.08 2.85
N GLU A 7 0.95 7.61 1.79
CA GLU A 7 0.42 8.78 1.10
C GLU A 7 -0.91 8.47 0.43
N LEU A 8 -1.02 7.31 -0.22
CA LEU A 8 -2.26 6.90 -0.86
C LEU A 8 -3.37 6.70 0.15
N ARG A 9 -3.04 6.10 1.30
CA ARG A 9 -4.01 5.92 2.37
C ARG A 9 -4.51 7.26 2.91
N ALA A 10 -3.58 8.20 3.08
CA ALA A 10 -3.94 9.53 3.56
C ALA A 10 -4.92 10.23 2.61
N ARG A 11 -4.73 10.03 1.29
CA ARG A 11 -5.63 10.61 0.29
C ARG A 11 -7.03 10.01 0.35
N LYS A 12 -7.17 8.77 0.82
CA LYS A 12 -8.47 8.14 1.02
C LYS A 12 -9.05 8.45 2.39
N ASP A 13 -8.29 9.11 3.23
CA ASP A 13 -8.72 9.45 4.59
C ASP A 13 -9.15 8.22 5.38
N LYS A 14 -8.33 7.18 5.33
CA LYS A 14 -8.60 5.92 6.03
C LYS A 14 -7.45 5.56 6.96
N THR A 15 -7.80 4.86 8.05
CA THR A 15 -6.79 4.33 8.96
C THR A 15 -6.18 3.05 8.38
N GLN A 16 -5.04 2.65 8.92
CA GLN A 16 -4.39 1.39 8.52
C GLN A 16 -5.33 0.20 8.75
N LYS A 17 -6.08 0.21 9.84
CA LYS A 17 -7.02 -0.87 10.14
C LYS A 17 -8.15 -0.92 9.12
N GLU A 18 -8.64 0.24 8.71
CA GLU A 18 -9.71 0.30 7.71
C GLU A 18 -9.26 -0.23 6.36
N VAL A 19 -8.05 0.16 5.93
CA VAL A 19 -7.52 -0.33 4.66
C VAL A 19 -7.29 -1.83 4.72
N ALA A 20 -6.72 -2.33 5.81
CA ALA A 20 -6.50 -3.77 5.97
C ALA A 20 -7.82 -4.54 5.89
N ALA A 21 -8.86 -4.06 6.55
CA ALA A 21 -10.17 -4.68 6.50
C ALA A 21 -10.75 -4.67 5.08
N ASP A 22 -10.63 -3.55 4.39
CA ASP A 22 -11.11 -3.43 3.01
C ASP A 22 -10.41 -4.40 2.07
N LEU A 23 -9.12 -4.64 2.31
CA LEU A 23 -8.32 -5.55 1.48
C LEU A 23 -8.41 -7.01 1.92
N GLY A 24 -9.05 -7.28 3.06
CA GLY A 24 -9.18 -8.64 3.57
C GLY A 24 -7.88 -9.22 4.11
N ILE A 25 -7.01 -8.38 4.63
CA ILE A 25 -5.72 -8.80 5.21
C ILE A 25 -5.62 -8.36 6.65
N SER A 26 -4.65 -8.92 7.38
CA SER A 26 -4.45 -8.52 8.76
C SER A 26 -3.85 -7.12 8.86
N TYR A 27 -4.12 -6.45 9.96
CA TYR A 27 -3.57 -5.15 10.25
C TYR A 27 -2.03 -5.18 10.22
N GLN A 28 -1.44 -6.22 10.84
CA GLN A 28 0.02 -6.37 10.88
C GLN A 28 0.61 -6.49 9.47
N THR A 29 -0.05 -7.25 8.61
CA THR A 29 0.39 -7.42 7.24
C THR A 29 0.39 -6.08 6.49
N TYR A 30 -0.69 -5.33 6.62
CA TYR A 30 -0.76 -4.03 5.94
C TYR A 30 0.29 -3.06 6.49
N CYS A 31 0.49 -3.04 7.81
CA CYS A 31 1.51 -2.18 8.41
C CYS A 31 2.90 -2.51 7.89
N ALA A 32 3.20 -3.80 7.75
CA ALA A 32 4.48 -4.23 7.20
C ALA A 32 4.65 -3.74 5.76
N TRP A 33 3.57 -3.76 4.97
CA TRP A 33 3.62 -3.26 3.60
C TRP A 33 3.90 -1.76 3.54
N GLU A 34 3.36 -0.98 4.47
CA GLU A 34 3.66 0.46 4.50
C GLU A 34 5.13 0.73 4.84
N LYS A 35 5.72 -0.14 5.62
CA LYS A 35 7.14 0.00 5.98
C LYS A 35 8.06 -0.38 4.82
N ASP A 36 7.73 -1.45 4.10
CA ASP A 36 8.57 -1.94 3.01
C ASP A 36 7.72 -2.77 2.06
N ILE A 37 7.43 -2.23 0.90
CA ILE A 37 6.60 -2.89 -0.12
C ILE A 37 7.45 -3.70 -1.10
N SER A 38 8.78 -3.65 -1.00
CA SER A 38 9.66 -4.23 -2.01
C SER A 38 9.52 -5.74 -2.17
N ASN A 39 9.08 -6.43 -1.11
CA ASN A 39 8.93 -7.89 -1.12
C ASN A 39 7.49 -8.36 -1.27
N VAL A 40 6.57 -7.46 -1.56
CA VAL A 40 5.16 -7.82 -1.73
C VAL A 40 4.97 -8.40 -3.12
N ALA A 41 4.23 -9.51 -3.21
CA ALA A 41 3.96 -10.15 -4.50
C ALA A 41 3.26 -9.18 -5.45
N VAL A 42 3.58 -9.28 -6.74
CA VAL A 42 3.01 -8.39 -7.77
C VAL A 42 1.49 -8.42 -7.75
N SER A 43 0.89 -9.58 -7.57
CA SER A 43 -0.56 -9.71 -7.51
C SER A 43 -1.17 -8.88 -6.38
N LYS A 44 -0.47 -8.80 -5.25
CA LYS A 44 -0.93 -7.99 -4.12
C LYS A 44 -0.76 -6.50 -4.40
N VAL A 45 0.34 -6.14 -5.07
CA VAL A 45 0.57 -4.74 -5.46
C VAL A 45 -0.50 -4.28 -6.45
N TYR A 46 -0.89 -5.16 -7.37
CA TYR A 46 -1.99 -4.87 -8.29
C TYR A 46 -3.28 -4.58 -7.53
N ALA A 47 -3.59 -5.40 -6.53
CA ALA A 47 -4.78 -5.20 -5.71
C ALA A 47 -4.73 -3.86 -4.97
N LEU A 48 -3.55 -3.50 -4.46
CA LEU A 48 -3.36 -2.20 -3.80
C LEU A 48 -3.57 -1.04 -4.77
N ALA A 49 -2.99 -1.14 -5.97
CA ALA A 49 -3.14 -0.09 -6.98
C ALA A 49 -4.60 0.11 -7.34
N LYS A 50 -5.31 -0.98 -7.56
CA LYS A 50 -6.74 -0.93 -7.89
C LYS A 50 -7.55 -0.33 -6.75
N TYR A 51 -7.25 -0.74 -5.53
CA TYR A 51 -7.94 -0.22 -4.35
C TYR A 51 -7.76 1.29 -4.21
N PHE A 52 -6.54 1.77 -4.41
CA PHE A 52 -6.23 3.19 -4.27
C PHE A 52 -6.54 4.01 -5.54
N GLY A 53 -6.94 3.36 -6.63
CA GLY A 53 -7.29 4.06 -7.85
C GLY A 53 -6.11 4.64 -8.61
N VAL A 54 -4.96 3.97 -8.55
CA VAL A 54 -3.74 4.39 -9.24
C VAL A 54 -3.20 3.24 -10.08
N THR A 55 -2.25 3.55 -10.95
CA THR A 55 -1.55 2.50 -11.70
C THR A 55 -0.42 1.94 -10.85
N ILE A 56 0.02 0.73 -11.21
CA ILE A 56 1.11 0.10 -10.47
C ILE A 56 2.39 0.94 -10.56
N ASP A 57 2.58 1.66 -11.67
CA ASP A 57 3.74 2.53 -11.87
C ASP A 57 3.75 3.72 -10.93
N GLU A 58 2.61 4.08 -10.38
CA GLU A 58 2.49 5.21 -9.47
C GLU A 58 2.78 4.84 -8.03
N ILE A 59 3.00 3.56 -7.74
CA ILE A 59 3.33 3.12 -6.40
C ILE A 59 4.85 3.14 -6.23
N GLU A 60 5.31 3.77 -5.16
CA GLU A 60 6.73 3.84 -4.85
C GLU A 60 7.19 2.53 -4.24
N PHE A 61 8.11 1.86 -4.93
CA PHE A 61 8.66 0.57 -4.49
C PHE A 61 10.00 0.71 -3.78
N THR A 62 10.56 1.90 -3.75
CA THR A 62 11.87 2.09 -3.17
C THR A 62 11.81 1.87 -1.67
N ARG A 63 12.69 1.01 -1.19
CA ARG A 63 12.80 0.74 0.23
C ARG A 63 13.38 1.96 0.93
N ARG A 64 12.79 2.34 2.03
CA ARG A 64 13.36 3.40 2.85
C ARG A 64 14.49 2.82 3.66
N ALA A 65 15.70 3.29 3.37
CA ALA A 65 16.90 2.67 3.93
C ALA A 65 17.44 3.39 5.15
N PHE A 66 16.77 4.34 5.66
CA PHE A 66 17.35 5.11 6.77
C PHE A 66 16.42 5.27 7.92
#